data_61a51ba984c093b1ae774de7d48f76c6
#
_entry.id   61a51ba984c093b1ae774de7d48f76c6
#
_cell.length_a   1.000
_cell.length_b   1.000
_cell.length_c   1.000
_cell.angle_alpha   90.00
_cell.angle_beta   90.00
_cell.angle_gamma   90.00
#
_symmetry.space_group_name_H-M   'P 1'
#
loop_
_entity.id
_entity.type
_entity.pdbx_description
1 polymer ?
#
loop_
_entity_poly.entity_id
_entity_poly.type
_entity_poly.pdbx_seq_one_letter_code
_entity_poly.pdbx_strand_id
1 'polypeptide(L)'
;MEVINTPLPGVLVFKPCIFTDDRGHFFEGYNQREYAEYLGNVSFVQDNVSRSLRGVLRGLHFQNPRPQGKLVRVLSGEIFDVVVDIRRASPSFGGNFSIRLSADNALMIWIPRGFAHGFLTLSETADILYKTTDFYMPAAEHCIAWNDPHLGIDWPLSAPALLSPKDAAGKSLQDSEVFP
;
A
#
# COMPACT_ATOMS: atom_id res chain seq x y z
N MET A 1 -1.60 13.47 -15.78
CA MET A 1 -1.18 12.75 -14.53
C MET A 1 0.27 13.10 -14.24
N GLU A 2 0.63 13.39 -12.99
CA GLU A 2 2.01 13.58 -12.53
C GLU A 2 2.48 12.27 -11.87
N VAL A 3 3.73 11.85 -12.14
CA VAL A 3 4.31 10.64 -11.54
C VAL A 3 5.51 11.03 -10.70
N ILE A 4 5.50 10.61 -9.44
CA ILE A 4 6.50 10.96 -8.43
C ILE A 4 7.27 9.68 -8.08
N ASN A 5 8.59 9.73 -8.28
CA ASN A 5 9.47 8.66 -7.85
C ASN A 5 9.64 8.65 -6.33
N THR A 6 9.75 7.46 -5.75
CA THR A 6 10.04 7.29 -4.32
C THR A 6 11.48 6.80 -4.11
N PRO A 7 12.00 6.82 -2.89
CA PRO A 7 13.31 6.22 -2.57
C PRO A 7 13.37 4.71 -2.80
N LEU A 8 12.21 4.02 -2.86
CA LEU A 8 12.16 2.58 -3.10
C LEU A 8 12.04 2.29 -4.61
N PRO A 9 13.00 1.59 -5.23
CA PRO A 9 13.00 1.32 -6.66
C PRO A 9 11.74 0.62 -7.15
N GLY A 10 11.01 1.24 -8.08
CA GLY A 10 9.80 0.73 -8.70
C GLY A 10 8.50 1.09 -7.95
N VAL A 11 8.57 1.62 -6.73
CA VAL A 11 7.41 2.20 -6.04
C VAL A 11 7.18 3.61 -6.58
N LEU A 12 5.97 3.88 -7.07
CA LEU A 12 5.60 5.16 -7.70
C LEU A 12 4.37 5.76 -7.03
N VAL A 13 4.34 7.07 -6.93
CA VAL A 13 3.13 7.81 -6.52
C VAL A 13 2.56 8.52 -7.75
N PHE A 14 1.26 8.32 -7.96
CA PHE A 14 0.51 8.96 -9.03
C PHE A 14 -0.38 10.05 -8.47
N LYS A 15 -0.30 11.24 -9.07
CA LYS A 15 -1.17 12.37 -8.78
C LYS A 15 -2.03 12.64 -10.00
N PRO A 16 -3.34 12.37 -9.95
CA PRO A 16 -4.22 12.58 -11.09
C PRO A 16 -4.41 14.07 -11.39
N CYS A 17 -4.81 14.37 -12.62
CA CYS A 17 -5.36 15.67 -12.96
C CYS A 17 -6.79 15.73 -12.46
N ILE A 18 -7.10 16.65 -11.56
CA ILE A 18 -8.44 16.81 -10.97
C ILE A 18 -9.13 17.99 -11.66
N PHE A 19 -10.33 17.75 -12.18
CA PHE A 19 -11.20 18.77 -12.78
C PHE A 19 -12.29 19.13 -11.77
N THR A 20 -12.39 20.39 -11.38
CA THR A 20 -13.33 20.89 -10.37
C THR A 20 -14.28 21.91 -10.98
N ASP A 21 -15.58 21.81 -10.65
CA ASP A 21 -16.62 22.79 -10.95
C ASP A 21 -17.62 22.91 -9.79
N ASP A 22 -18.72 23.67 -9.97
CA ASP A 22 -19.74 23.89 -8.94
C ASP A 22 -20.50 22.62 -8.50
N ARG A 23 -20.32 21.49 -9.19
CA ARG A 23 -20.93 20.19 -8.87
C ARG A 23 -19.99 19.30 -8.05
N GLY A 24 -18.69 19.66 -7.92
CA GLY A 24 -17.68 18.86 -7.25
C GLY A 24 -16.44 18.64 -8.12
N HIS A 25 -15.88 17.44 -8.11
CA HIS A 25 -14.67 17.13 -8.89
C HIS A 25 -14.79 15.83 -9.67
N PHE A 26 -14.02 15.75 -10.74
CA PHE A 26 -13.85 14.54 -11.56
C PHE A 26 -12.36 14.31 -11.84
N PHE A 27 -11.92 13.05 -11.80
CA PHE A 27 -10.61 12.63 -12.29
C PHE A 27 -10.64 11.15 -12.73
N GLU A 28 -9.72 10.78 -13.61
CA GLU A 28 -9.51 9.37 -13.95
C GLU A 28 -8.82 8.65 -12.78
N GLY A 29 -9.53 7.71 -12.17
CA GLY A 29 -9.00 6.90 -11.08
C GLY A 29 -8.07 5.77 -11.55
N TYR A 30 -8.20 5.33 -12.80
CA TYR A 30 -7.32 4.37 -13.47
C TYR A 30 -7.58 4.38 -14.97
N ASN A 31 -6.50 4.38 -15.74
CA ASN A 31 -6.52 4.25 -17.19
C ASN A 31 -5.36 3.34 -17.61
N GLN A 32 -5.66 2.14 -18.09
CA GLN A 32 -4.65 1.14 -18.42
C GLN A 32 -3.59 1.65 -19.41
N ARG A 33 -4.00 2.46 -20.39
CA ARG A 33 -3.08 2.99 -21.41
C ARG A 33 -2.05 3.94 -20.80
N GLU A 34 -2.49 4.88 -19.97
CA GLU A 34 -1.60 5.84 -19.30
C GLU A 34 -0.69 5.15 -18.28
N TYR A 35 -1.26 4.25 -17.47
CA TYR A 35 -0.47 3.53 -16.45
C TYR A 35 0.54 2.56 -17.07
N ALA A 36 0.26 1.99 -18.27
CA ALA A 36 1.18 1.09 -18.96
C ALA A 36 2.52 1.76 -19.35
N GLU A 37 2.54 3.09 -19.53
CA GLU A 37 3.78 3.84 -19.81
C GLU A 37 4.78 3.74 -18.64
N TYR A 38 4.29 3.58 -17.41
CA TYR A 38 5.09 3.53 -16.18
C TYR A 38 5.20 2.13 -15.59
N LEU A 39 4.15 1.34 -15.70
CA LEU A 39 4.05 0.02 -15.09
C LEU A 39 4.36 -1.12 -16.09
N GLY A 40 4.49 -0.81 -17.38
CA GLY A 40 4.59 -1.82 -18.43
C GLY A 40 3.28 -2.61 -18.59
N ASN A 41 3.39 -3.86 -19.04
CA ASN A 41 2.24 -4.74 -19.27
C ASN A 41 1.68 -5.34 -17.97
N VAL A 42 1.33 -4.48 -17.01
CA VAL A 42 0.66 -4.92 -15.77
C VAL A 42 -0.83 -5.11 -16.04
N SER A 43 -1.35 -6.27 -15.65
CA SER A 43 -2.78 -6.56 -15.67
C SER A 43 -3.30 -6.65 -14.24
N PHE A 44 -4.37 -5.91 -13.93
CA PHE A 44 -5.06 -6.03 -12.65
C PHE A 44 -6.23 -7.01 -12.79
N VAL A 45 -6.27 -8.00 -11.91
CA VAL A 45 -7.20 -9.14 -11.98
C VAL A 45 -8.21 -9.17 -10.84
N GLN A 46 -8.00 -8.36 -9.78
CA GLN A 46 -8.88 -8.30 -8.62
C GLN A 46 -8.87 -6.90 -8.01
N ASP A 47 -10.05 -6.42 -7.65
CA ASP A 47 -10.24 -5.21 -6.85
C ASP A 47 -10.70 -5.59 -5.44
N ASN A 48 -10.15 -4.91 -4.43
CA ASN A 48 -10.55 -5.06 -3.04
C ASN A 48 -10.92 -3.69 -2.47
N VAL A 49 -11.96 -3.67 -1.64
CA VAL A 49 -12.34 -2.49 -0.88
C VAL A 49 -12.33 -2.85 0.60
N SER A 50 -11.71 -1.99 1.42
CA SER A 50 -11.74 -2.13 2.87
C SER A 50 -12.21 -0.83 3.51
N ARG A 51 -13.03 -0.95 4.56
CA ARG A 51 -13.37 0.13 5.48
C ARG A 51 -12.71 -0.10 6.81
N SER A 52 -12.08 0.93 7.36
CA SER A 52 -11.36 0.86 8.65
C SER A 52 -11.68 2.08 9.50
N LEU A 53 -11.80 1.88 10.81
CA LEU A 53 -11.97 2.93 11.80
C LEU A 53 -10.63 3.56 12.15
N ARG A 54 -10.64 4.76 12.75
CA ARG A 54 -9.44 5.44 13.25
C ARG A 54 -8.61 4.52 14.15
N GLY A 55 -7.29 4.52 13.95
CA GLY A 55 -6.34 3.72 14.70
C GLY A 55 -6.26 2.25 14.28
N VAL A 56 -7.09 1.80 13.33
CA VAL A 56 -6.91 0.47 12.73
C VAL A 56 -5.64 0.47 11.89
N LEU A 57 -4.75 -0.46 12.19
CA LEU A 57 -3.54 -0.75 11.43
C LEU A 57 -3.68 -2.14 10.80
N ARG A 58 -3.44 -2.22 9.50
CA ARG A 58 -3.42 -3.47 8.73
C ARG A 58 -2.06 -3.64 8.08
N GLY A 59 -1.43 -4.77 8.28
CA GLY A 59 -0.15 -5.10 7.65
C GLY A 59 0.95 -5.43 8.66
N LEU A 60 2.15 -5.65 8.15
CA LEU A 60 2.59 -5.49 6.75
C LEU A 60 2.37 -6.78 5.97
N HIS A 61 1.53 -6.74 4.94
CA HIS A 61 1.08 -7.94 4.22
C HIS A 61 1.76 -8.12 2.86
N PHE A 62 2.10 -9.36 2.56
CA PHE A 62 2.55 -9.80 1.23
C PHE A 62 2.11 -11.24 0.96
N GLN A 63 2.23 -11.69 -0.29
CA GLN A 63 2.02 -13.09 -0.67
C GLN A 63 3.33 -13.71 -1.19
N ASN A 64 3.65 -14.92 -0.72
CA ASN A 64 4.72 -15.76 -1.21
C ASN A 64 4.32 -17.23 -1.06
N PRO A 65 4.20 -18.01 -2.14
CA PRO A 65 4.34 -17.65 -3.55
C PRO A 65 3.18 -16.76 -4.08
N ARG A 66 3.24 -16.40 -5.35
CA ARG A 66 2.26 -15.56 -6.07
C ARG A 66 2.18 -14.11 -5.57
N PRO A 67 3.32 -13.39 -5.63
CA PRO A 67 3.37 -12.01 -5.16
C PRO A 67 2.44 -11.10 -5.97
N GLN A 68 1.76 -10.20 -5.28
CA GLN A 68 0.87 -9.22 -5.87
C GLN A 68 1.54 -7.86 -5.99
N GLY A 69 1.49 -7.24 -7.18
CA GLY A 69 1.61 -5.80 -7.29
C GLY A 69 0.27 -5.15 -6.92
N LYS A 70 0.30 -3.97 -6.31
CA LYS A 70 -0.91 -3.28 -5.81
C LYS A 70 -0.93 -1.83 -6.28
N LEU A 71 -2.08 -1.36 -6.77
CA LEU A 71 -2.35 0.06 -6.97
C LEU A 71 -3.39 0.48 -5.92
N VAL A 72 -2.99 1.32 -4.99
CA VAL A 72 -3.77 1.69 -3.79
C VAL A 72 -4.24 3.14 -3.88
N ARG A 73 -5.49 3.40 -3.53
CA ARG A 73 -6.06 4.74 -3.38
C ARG A 73 -7.08 4.79 -2.24
N VAL A 74 -7.24 5.96 -1.67
CA VAL A 74 -8.29 6.24 -0.69
C VAL A 74 -9.52 6.80 -1.40
N LEU A 75 -10.69 6.22 -1.12
CA LEU A 75 -11.98 6.68 -1.64
C LEU A 75 -12.65 7.67 -0.67
N SER A 76 -12.42 7.50 0.64
CA SER A 76 -12.94 8.34 1.70
C SER A 76 -11.99 8.32 2.88
N GLY A 77 -11.79 9.47 3.54
CA GLY A 77 -10.90 9.60 4.70
C GLY A 77 -9.42 9.71 4.34
N GLU A 78 -8.56 9.37 5.31
CA GLU A 78 -7.09 9.50 5.23
C GLU A 78 -6.41 8.32 5.93
N ILE A 79 -5.31 7.86 5.33
CA ILE A 79 -4.42 6.83 5.88
C ILE A 79 -2.96 7.29 5.85
N PHE A 80 -2.16 6.70 6.73
CA PHE A 80 -0.71 6.66 6.63
C PHE A 80 -0.33 5.32 6.02
N ASP A 81 0.09 5.33 4.76
CA ASP A 81 0.43 4.16 3.97
C ASP A 81 1.92 3.87 4.05
N VAL A 82 2.29 2.60 4.18
CA VAL A 82 3.68 2.16 4.36
C VAL A 82 4.00 0.99 3.43
N VAL A 83 5.12 1.11 2.74
CA VAL A 83 5.67 0.08 1.85
C VAL A 83 7.07 -0.27 2.33
N VAL A 84 7.41 -1.57 2.37
CA VAL A 84 8.71 -2.09 2.77
C VAL A 84 9.28 -2.97 1.67
N ASP A 85 10.52 -2.75 1.26
CA ASP A 85 11.22 -3.63 0.34
C ASP A 85 11.64 -4.92 1.05
N ILE A 86 11.10 -6.06 0.60
CA ILE A 86 11.38 -7.36 1.19
C ILE A 86 12.09 -8.32 0.22
N ARG A 87 12.81 -7.78 -0.76
CA ARG A 87 13.67 -8.52 -1.71
C ARG A 87 15.10 -8.56 -1.19
N ARG A 88 15.60 -9.72 -0.78
CA ARG A 88 16.92 -9.86 -0.14
C ARG A 88 18.08 -9.36 -1.00
N ALA A 89 18.00 -9.54 -2.32
CA ALA A 89 19.01 -9.06 -3.26
C ALA A 89 18.90 -7.56 -3.58
N SER A 90 17.87 -6.88 -3.09
CA SER A 90 17.68 -5.45 -3.35
C SER A 90 18.64 -4.60 -2.50
N PRO A 91 19.23 -3.53 -3.07
CA PRO A 91 20.03 -2.58 -2.30
C PRO A 91 19.21 -1.81 -1.25
N SER A 92 17.88 -1.80 -1.38
CA SER A 92 16.95 -1.18 -0.42
C SER A 92 16.24 -2.21 0.47
N PHE A 93 16.74 -3.44 0.59
CA PHE A 93 16.16 -4.46 1.47
C PHE A 93 15.97 -3.94 2.90
N GLY A 94 14.77 -4.09 3.45
CA GLY A 94 14.39 -3.57 4.77
C GLY A 94 14.11 -2.07 4.80
N GLY A 95 14.43 -1.34 3.73
CA GLY A 95 14.06 0.07 3.58
C GLY A 95 12.56 0.24 3.45
N ASN A 96 12.03 1.33 3.99
CA ASN A 96 10.62 1.65 3.90
C ASN A 96 10.36 3.04 3.30
N PHE A 97 9.16 3.22 2.78
CA PHE A 97 8.62 4.51 2.35
C PHE A 97 7.22 4.65 2.91
N SER A 98 6.91 5.83 3.42
CA SER A 98 5.59 6.14 3.95
C SER A 98 5.04 7.43 3.35
N ILE A 99 3.72 7.47 3.19
CA ILE A 99 3.00 8.61 2.61
C ILE A 99 1.59 8.71 3.18
N ARG A 100 1.06 9.94 3.28
CA ARG A 100 -0.36 10.17 3.55
C ARG A 100 -1.14 10.10 2.25
N LEU A 101 -2.12 9.19 2.20
CA LEU A 101 -3.09 9.08 1.12
C LEU A 101 -4.46 9.46 1.66
N SER A 102 -5.20 10.28 0.92
CA SER A 102 -6.55 10.70 1.29
C SER A 102 -7.46 10.87 0.08
N ALA A 103 -8.77 10.89 0.32
CA ALA A 103 -9.72 11.26 -0.72
C ALA A 103 -9.46 12.67 -1.25
N ASP A 104 -9.02 13.60 -0.37
CA ASP A 104 -8.78 15.01 -0.73
C ASP A 104 -7.54 15.19 -1.59
N ASN A 105 -6.42 14.48 -1.29
CA ASN A 105 -5.20 14.61 -2.09
C ASN A 105 -5.25 13.75 -3.36
N ALA A 106 -6.16 12.79 -3.44
CA ALA A 106 -6.39 11.87 -4.54
C ALA A 106 -5.12 11.12 -5.01
N LEU A 107 -4.06 11.10 -4.21
CA LEU A 107 -2.82 10.38 -4.53
C LEU A 107 -3.09 8.87 -4.57
N MET A 108 -2.38 8.21 -5.46
CA MET A 108 -2.37 6.75 -5.57
C MET A 108 -0.94 6.25 -5.49
N ILE A 109 -0.73 5.10 -4.87
CA ILE A 109 0.59 4.47 -4.80
C ILE A 109 0.58 3.15 -5.55
N TRP A 110 1.58 2.98 -6.42
CA TRP A 110 1.91 1.69 -7.01
C TRP A 110 3.00 1.00 -6.21
N ILE A 111 2.72 -0.21 -5.80
CA ILE A 111 3.59 -1.09 -5.03
C ILE A 111 3.85 -2.33 -5.88
N PRO A 112 5.06 -2.52 -6.42
CA PRO A 112 5.39 -3.70 -7.23
C PRO A 112 5.38 -5.00 -6.40
N ARG A 113 5.54 -6.13 -7.07
CA ARG A 113 5.81 -7.41 -6.43
C ARG A 113 7.13 -7.34 -5.67
N GLY A 114 7.22 -8.04 -4.54
CA GLY A 114 8.43 -8.07 -3.73
C GLY A 114 8.46 -7.02 -2.61
N PHE A 115 7.32 -6.41 -2.33
CA PHE A 115 7.15 -5.46 -1.23
C PHE A 115 6.07 -5.93 -0.26
N ALA A 116 6.27 -5.64 1.02
CA ALA A 116 5.22 -5.72 2.03
C ALA A 116 4.50 -4.36 2.13
N HIS A 117 3.21 -4.39 2.46
CA HIS A 117 2.35 -3.21 2.49
C HIS A 117 1.46 -3.21 3.72
N GLY A 118 1.30 -2.04 4.30
CA GLY A 118 0.36 -1.81 5.39
C GLY A 118 -0.05 -0.35 5.50
N PHE A 119 -1.04 -0.08 6.33
CA PHE A 119 -1.49 1.29 6.57
C PHE A 119 -2.09 1.46 7.96
N LEU A 120 -2.06 2.70 8.45
CA LEU A 120 -2.76 3.16 9.64
C LEU A 120 -3.86 4.14 9.24
N THR A 121 -5.08 3.95 9.73
CA THR A 121 -6.20 4.87 9.49
C THR A 121 -6.11 6.10 10.40
N LEU A 122 -6.04 7.29 9.80
CA LEU A 122 -5.88 8.57 10.49
C LEU A 122 -7.19 9.32 10.71
N SER A 123 -8.11 9.25 9.75
CA SER A 123 -9.46 9.84 9.84
C SER A 123 -10.40 8.97 10.71
N GLU A 124 -11.59 9.45 11.01
CA GLU A 124 -12.61 8.68 11.76
C GLU A 124 -12.90 7.33 11.10
N THR A 125 -13.02 7.35 9.78
CA THR A 125 -13.09 6.16 8.93
C THR A 125 -12.28 6.39 7.65
N ALA A 126 -11.80 5.31 7.02
CA ALA A 126 -11.26 5.38 5.67
C ALA A 126 -11.72 4.19 4.83
N ASP A 127 -12.11 4.49 3.58
CA ASP A 127 -12.39 3.49 2.54
C ASP A 127 -11.23 3.46 1.56
N ILE A 128 -10.63 2.28 1.39
CA ILE A 128 -9.47 2.08 0.56
C ILE A 128 -9.83 1.08 -0.55
N LEU A 129 -9.55 1.46 -1.80
CA LEU A 129 -9.58 0.58 -2.96
C LEU A 129 -8.14 0.21 -3.33
N TYR A 130 -7.90 -1.07 -3.56
CA TYR A 130 -6.64 -1.54 -4.14
C TYR A 130 -6.86 -2.60 -5.20
N LYS A 131 -6.26 -2.35 -6.37
CA LYS A 131 -6.22 -3.27 -7.49
C LYS A 131 -4.99 -4.15 -7.35
N THR A 132 -5.12 -5.46 -7.64
CA THR A 132 -4.01 -6.41 -7.50
C THR A 132 -3.70 -7.13 -8.81
N THR A 133 -2.42 -7.45 -9.02
CA THR A 133 -1.93 -8.12 -10.25
C THR A 133 -2.02 -9.64 -10.20
N ASP A 134 -2.44 -10.20 -9.07
CA ASP A 134 -2.72 -11.62 -8.90
C ASP A 134 -3.87 -11.80 -7.90
N PHE A 135 -4.49 -12.98 -7.91
CA PHE A 135 -5.58 -13.31 -7.00
C PHE A 135 -5.10 -13.47 -5.56
N TYR A 136 -5.99 -13.14 -4.63
CA TYR A 136 -5.74 -13.43 -3.22
C TYR A 136 -5.69 -14.93 -2.96
N MET A 137 -4.64 -15.35 -2.29
CA MET A 137 -4.41 -16.74 -1.89
C MET A 137 -4.15 -16.80 -0.39
N PRO A 138 -5.11 -17.20 0.45
CA PRO A 138 -4.95 -17.23 1.90
C PRO A 138 -3.74 -18.04 2.38
N ALA A 139 -3.44 -19.16 1.70
CA ALA A 139 -2.31 -20.03 2.04
C ALA A 139 -0.92 -19.44 1.73
N ALA A 140 -0.87 -18.37 0.92
CA ALA A 140 0.35 -17.66 0.53
C ALA A 140 0.52 -16.33 1.28
N GLU A 141 -0.43 -15.97 2.14
CA GLU A 141 -0.39 -14.71 2.84
C GLU A 141 0.56 -14.74 4.04
N HIS A 142 1.41 -13.74 4.12
CA HIS A 142 2.35 -13.51 5.21
C HIS A 142 2.14 -12.12 5.80
N CYS A 143 2.52 -11.98 7.07
CA CYS A 143 2.48 -10.72 7.80
C CYS A 143 3.82 -10.49 8.50
N ILE A 144 4.47 -9.35 8.22
CA ILE A 144 5.61 -8.85 8.98
C ILE A 144 5.09 -7.96 10.10
N ALA A 145 5.71 -8.04 11.27
CA ALA A 145 5.35 -7.22 12.42
C ALA A 145 5.44 -5.73 12.06
N TRP A 146 4.34 -5.02 12.18
CA TRP A 146 4.24 -3.58 11.86
C TRP A 146 5.19 -2.72 12.69
N ASN A 147 5.55 -3.18 13.89
CA ASN A 147 6.44 -2.53 14.85
C ASN A 147 7.83 -3.17 14.95
N ASP A 148 8.24 -3.91 13.93
CA ASP A 148 9.60 -4.48 13.88
C ASP A 148 10.63 -3.36 14.00
N PRO A 149 11.48 -3.34 15.05
CA PRO A 149 12.44 -2.27 15.27
C PRO A 149 13.48 -2.14 14.16
N HIS A 150 13.75 -3.20 13.41
CA HIS A 150 14.69 -3.17 12.28
C HIS A 150 14.13 -2.37 11.07
N LEU A 151 12.82 -2.20 11.00
CA LEU A 151 12.19 -1.41 9.93
C LEU A 151 12.18 0.08 10.24
N GLY A 152 12.21 0.48 11.52
CA GLY A 152 12.25 1.88 11.93
C GLY A 152 11.08 2.73 11.40
N ILE A 153 9.89 2.14 11.27
CA ILE A 153 8.72 2.85 10.76
C ILE A 153 8.16 3.76 11.86
N ASP A 154 8.10 5.06 11.57
CA ASP A 154 7.56 6.07 12.48
C ASP A 154 6.03 6.22 12.27
N TRP A 155 5.27 5.31 12.86
CA TRP A 155 3.82 5.33 12.78
C TRP A 155 3.24 6.50 13.59
N PRO A 156 2.40 7.38 13.01
CA PRO A 156 1.81 8.52 13.71
C PRO A 156 0.65 8.09 14.64
N LEU A 157 0.97 7.23 15.61
CA LEU A 157 0.01 6.69 16.57
C LEU A 157 -0.29 7.73 17.65
N SER A 158 -1.58 8.03 17.87
CA SER A 158 -2.06 8.83 18.99
C SER A 158 -2.59 7.98 20.17
N ALA A 159 -2.77 6.67 19.93
CA ALA A 159 -3.23 5.65 20.87
C ALA A 159 -2.70 4.28 20.40
N PRO A 160 -2.81 3.21 21.20
CA PRO A 160 -2.47 1.86 20.76
C PRO A 160 -3.20 1.48 19.47
N ALA A 161 -2.48 0.89 18.52
CA ALA A 161 -3.05 0.47 17.24
C ALA A 161 -4.12 -0.63 17.44
N LEU A 162 -5.21 -0.54 16.67
CA LEU A 162 -6.24 -1.57 16.60
C LEU A 162 -5.83 -2.60 15.55
N LEU A 163 -5.51 -3.81 15.98
CA LEU A 163 -4.97 -4.88 15.14
C LEU A 163 -5.95 -6.05 15.03
N SER A 164 -5.94 -6.74 13.89
CA SER A 164 -6.50 -8.08 13.82
C SER A 164 -5.58 -9.08 14.53
N PRO A 165 -6.07 -10.27 14.92
CA PRO A 165 -5.21 -11.33 15.46
C PRO A 165 -4.04 -11.68 14.53
N LYS A 166 -4.24 -11.63 13.22
CA LYS A 166 -3.21 -11.88 12.23
C LYS A 166 -2.14 -10.79 12.22
N ASP A 167 -2.53 -9.51 12.25
CA ASP A 167 -1.60 -8.39 12.27
C ASP A 167 -0.79 -8.34 13.59
N ALA A 168 -1.43 -8.71 14.69
CA ALA A 168 -0.76 -8.82 15.99
C ALA A 168 0.26 -9.96 16.07
N ALA A 169 0.10 -11.00 15.25
CA ALA A 169 0.97 -12.17 15.18
C ALA A 169 2.04 -12.09 14.08
N GLY A 170 2.26 -10.89 13.50
CA GLY A 170 3.29 -10.67 12.48
C GLY A 170 4.69 -11.10 12.95
N LYS A 171 5.46 -11.71 12.07
CA LYS A 171 6.85 -12.13 12.32
C LYS A 171 7.82 -10.96 12.08
N SER A 172 9.01 -11.04 12.66
CA SER A 172 10.08 -10.09 12.29
C SER A 172 10.43 -10.22 10.80
N LEU A 173 11.01 -9.18 10.20
CA LEU A 173 11.51 -9.24 8.82
C LEU A 173 12.54 -10.36 8.66
N GLN A 174 13.38 -10.60 9.69
CA GLN A 174 14.42 -11.62 9.67
C GLN A 174 13.86 -13.05 9.65
N ASP A 175 12.74 -13.27 10.35
CA ASP A 175 12.09 -14.60 10.47
C ASP A 175 11.02 -14.82 9.37
N SER A 176 10.82 -13.85 8.49
CA SER A 176 9.83 -13.92 7.43
C SER A 176 10.38 -14.56 6.16
N GLU A 177 9.52 -15.34 5.48
CA GLU A 177 9.83 -15.99 4.20
C GLU A 177 9.69 -14.98 3.04
N VAL A 178 10.65 -14.05 2.99
CA VAL A 178 10.70 -12.97 2.00
C VAL A 178 11.30 -13.44 0.66
N PHE A 179 11.31 -12.56 -0.34
CA PHE A 179 11.82 -12.88 -1.68
C PHE A 179 13.36 -12.89 -1.71
N PRO A 180 13.98 -13.79 -2.52
CA PRO A 180 15.42 -13.85 -2.71
C PRO A 180 16.01 -12.58 -3.32
#